data_c5b51999c3b99183feb3aee1e502f7dd
#
_entry.id   c5b51999c3b99183feb3aee1e502f7dd
#
_cell.length_a   1.000
_cell.length_b   1.000
_cell.length_c   1.000
_cell.angle_alpha   90.00
_cell.angle_beta   90.00
_cell.angle_gamma   90.00
#
_symmetry.space_group_name_H-M   'P 1'
#
loop_
_entity.id
_entity.type
_entity.pdbx_description
1 polymer ?
#
loop_
_entity_poly.entity_id
_entity_poly.type
_entity_poly.pdbx_seq_one_letter_code
_entity_poly.pdbx_strand_id
1 'polypeptide(L)'
;MKISIINGPNLNLLGKREPGVYGSQTFDDYLGTLRNQFPDIEIEYFQSNIEGELVTELQRAGFANDGIVLNPAAYTHTSVAIGDAIAAIPAPVVEVHISNVHAREEFRKLSHVSAKAKGSIFGLGLMGYELAIRYLVNLDKEAGK
;
A
#
# COMPACT_ATOMS: atom_id res chain seq x y z
N MET A 1 -17.00 5.16 3.90
CA MET A 1 -15.93 4.68 3.00
C MET A 1 -15.00 3.78 3.76
N LYS A 2 -14.63 2.65 3.17
CA LYS A 2 -13.73 1.68 3.77
C LYS A 2 -12.50 1.48 2.88
N ILE A 3 -11.31 1.68 3.45
CA ILE A 3 -10.02 1.52 2.77
C ILE A 3 -9.18 0.48 3.49
N SER A 4 -8.58 -0.44 2.73
CA SER A 4 -7.58 -1.36 3.25
C SER A 4 -6.18 -0.84 3.00
N ILE A 5 -5.32 -0.92 4.01
CA ILE A 5 -3.87 -0.80 3.85
C ILE A 5 -3.30 -2.21 3.93
N ILE A 6 -2.60 -2.62 2.88
CA ILE A 6 -1.99 -3.95 2.78
C ILE A 6 -0.48 -3.78 2.64
N ASN A 7 0.26 -4.26 3.61
CA ASN A 7 1.72 -4.19 3.66
C ASN A 7 2.36 -5.56 3.46
N GLY A 8 3.37 -5.59 2.62
CA GLY A 8 4.15 -6.78 2.30
C GLY A 8 5.30 -7.06 3.25
N PRO A 9 6.29 -7.86 2.77
CA PRO A 9 7.33 -8.42 3.62
C PRO A 9 8.21 -7.36 4.26
N ASN A 10 8.61 -7.67 5.47
CA ASN A 10 9.52 -6.87 6.31
C ASN A 10 8.93 -5.56 6.86
N LEU A 11 7.73 -5.16 6.47
CA LEU A 11 7.09 -3.95 6.98
C LEU A 11 6.60 -4.10 8.43
N ASN A 12 6.50 -5.35 8.92
CA ASN A 12 6.32 -5.63 10.34
C ASN A 12 7.51 -5.20 11.20
N LEU A 13 8.68 -4.97 10.57
CA LEU A 13 9.90 -4.53 11.25
C LEU A 13 10.13 -3.02 11.18
N LEU A 14 9.18 -2.26 10.66
CA LEU A 14 9.29 -0.81 10.57
C LEU A 14 9.51 -0.21 11.98
N GLY A 15 10.48 0.69 12.07
CA GLY A 15 10.90 1.28 13.35
C GLY A 15 11.97 0.47 14.10
N LYS A 16 12.23 -0.78 13.67
CA LYS A 16 13.21 -1.68 14.30
C LYS A 16 14.42 -1.95 13.42
N ARG A 17 14.27 -1.79 12.10
CA ARG A 17 15.33 -2.10 11.13
C ARG A 17 15.60 -0.85 10.28
N GLU A 18 16.89 -0.62 9.97
CA GLU A 18 17.35 0.48 9.11
C GLU A 18 16.69 1.84 9.45
N PRO A 19 16.81 2.33 10.72
CA PRO A 19 16.13 3.58 11.13
C PRO A 19 16.49 4.79 10.27
N GLY A 20 17.70 4.82 9.70
CA GLY A 20 18.14 5.89 8.80
C GLY A 20 17.38 5.93 7.47
N VAL A 21 16.78 4.82 7.04
CA VAL A 21 16.01 4.70 5.80
C VAL A 21 14.50 4.84 6.06
N TYR A 22 14.01 4.12 7.08
CA TYR A 22 12.57 3.97 7.33
C TYR A 22 12.07 4.74 8.56
N GLY A 23 12.99 5.37 9.36
CA GLY A 23 12.65 6.04 10.60
C GLY A 23 12.48 5.07 11.77
N SER A 24 12.19 5.60 12.96
CA SER A 24 12.02 4.84 14.21
C SER A 24 10.55 4.59 14.57
N GLN A 25 9.61 5.22 13.90
CA GLN A 25 8.17 5.04 14.15
C GLN A 25 7.71 3.69 13.63
N THR A 26 6.96 2.93 14.45
CA THR A 26 6.34 1.67 14.00
C THR A 26 5.15 1.96 13.08
N PHE A 27 4.76 0.96 12.28
CA PHE A 27 3.59 1.13 11.45
C PHE A 27 2.30 1.23 12.28
N ASP A 28 2.23 0.51 13.40
CA ASP A 28 1.06 0.60 14.29
C ASP A 28 0.89 2.01 14.84
N ASP A 29 1.98 2.68 15.21
CA ASP A 29 1.95 4.09 15.65
C ASP A 29 1.41 4.98 14.53
N TYR A 30 1.93 4.80 13.32
CA TYR A 30 1.52 5.59 12.17
C TYR A 30 0.07 5.33 11.76
N LEU A 31 -0.37 4.09 11.89
CA LEU A 31 -1.76 3.71 11.60
C LEU A 31 -2.73 4.45 12.53
N GLY A 32 -2.38 4.60 13.81
CA GLY A 32 -3.14 5.42 14.75
C GLY A 32 -3.24 6.87 14.29
N THR A 33 -2.14 7.44 13.81
CA THR A 33 -2.11 8.80 13.24
C THR A 33 -3.04 8.92 12.03
N LEU A 34 -2.99 7.96 11.11
CA LEU A 34 -3.87 7.95 9.93
C LEU A 34 -5.35 7.88 10.32
N ARG A 35 -5.69 7.03 11.27
CA ARG A 35 -7.07 6.90 11.73
C ARG A 35 -7.59 8.19 12.37
N ASN A 36 -6.73 8.91 13.07
CA ASN A 36 -7.09 10.22 13.64
C ASN A 36 -7.25 11.29 12.56
N GLN A 37 -6.45 11.24 11.50
CA GLN A 37 -6.55 12.18 10.38
C GLN A 37 -7.79 11.96 9.51
N PHE A 38 -8.27 10.71 9.44
CA PHE A 38 -9.40 10.33 8.60
C PHE A 38 -10.50 9.67 9.43
N PRO A 39 -11.13 10.43 10.37
CA PRO A 39 -12.10 9.83 11.30
C PRO A 39 -13.37 9.29 10.64
N ASP A 40 -13.68 9.75 9.43
CA ASP A 40 -14.87 9.33 8.69
C ASP A 40 -14.59 8.13 7.77
N ILE A 41 -13.35 7.62 7.77
CA ILE A 41 -12.94 6.49 6.95
C ILE A 41 -12.62 5.30 7.85
N GLU A 42 -13.22 4.15 7.55
CA GLU A 42 -12.82 2.90 8.18
C GLU A 42 -11.55 2.39 7.51
N ILE A 43 -10.45 2.35 8.25
CA ILE A 43 -9.16 1.88 7.75
C ILE A 43 -8.89 0.50 8.32
N GLU A 44 -8.89 -0.50 7.44
CA GLU A 44 -8.43 -1.85 7.75
C GLU A 44 -6.93 -1.95 7.52
N TYR A 45 -6.26 -2.81 8.26
CA TYR A 45 -4.84 -3.05 8.11
C TYR A 45 -4.52 -4.53 8.07
N PHE A 46 -3.67 -4.91 7.12
CA PHE A 46 -3.15 -6.27 6.97
C PHE A 46 -1.68 -6.21 6.59
N GLN A 47 -0.88 -7.08 7.20
CA GLN A 47 0.53 -7.22 6.87
C GLN A 47 0.87 -8.71 6.78
N SER A 48 1.64 -9.10 5.78
CA SER A 48 2.17 -10.46 5.67
C SER A 48 3.49 -10.47 4.92
N ASN A 49 4.35 -11.42 5.28
CA ASN A 49 5.58 -11.74 4.55
C ASN A 49 5.31 -12.77 3.44
N ILE A 50 4.12 -13.34 3.39
CA ILE A 50 3.78 -14.47 2.51
C ILE A 50 3.01 -13.96 1.29
N GLU A 51 3.57 -14.18 0.11
CA GLU A 51 3.00 -13.70 -1.15
C GLU A 51 1.56 -14.15 -1.35
N GLY A 52 1.28 -15.43 -1.10
CA GLY A 52 -0.07 -15.98 -1.27
C GLY A 52 -1.11 -15.36 -0.33
N GLU A 53 -0.70 -15.00 0.88
CA GLU A 53 -1.59 -14.30 1.82
C GLU A 53 -1.92 -12.88 1.34
N LEU A 54 -0.95 -12.20 0.72
CA LEU A 54 -1.18 -10.90 0.12
C LEU A 54 -2.15 -10.98 -1.05
N VAL A 55 -2.00 -11.99 -1.89
CA VAL A 55 -2.94 -12.25 -3.00
C VAL A 55 -4.36 -12.48 -2.47
N THR A 56 -4.51 -13.34 -1.47
CA THR A 56 -5.82 -13.64 -0.88
C THR A 56 -6.45 -12.39 -0.26
N GLU A 57 -5.66 -11.58 0.45
CA GLU A 57 -6.18 -10.35 1.07
C GLU A 57 -6.56 -9.29 0.02
N LEU A 58 -5.78 -9.18 -1.07
CA LEU A 58 -6.15 -8.31 -2.19
C LEU A 58 -7.51 -8.70 -2.78
N GLN A 59 -7.75 -9.99 -2.95
CA GLN A 59 -9.04 -10.49 -3.43
C GLN A 59 -10.15 -10.14 -2.46
N ARG A 60 -9.96 -10.43 -1.17
CA ARG A 60 -10.98 -10.14 -0.15
C ARG A 60 -11.32 -8.65 -0.11
N ALA A 61 -10.29 -7.79 0.06
CA ALA A 61 -10.47 -6.35 0.16
C ALA A 61 -10.95 -5.74 -1.15
N GLY A 62 -10.49 -6.29 -2.28
CA GLY A 62 -10.84 -5.80 -3.61
C GLY A 62 -12.32 -5.88 -3.94
N PHE A 63 -13.02 -6.85 -3.35
CA PHE A 63 -14.47 -7.00 -3.52
C PHE A 63 -15.28 -6.41 -2.35
N ALA A 64 -14.67 -6.17 -1.20
CA ALA A 64 -15.37 -5.73 0.01
C ALA A 64 -15.21 -4.23 0.30
N ASN A 65 -14.13 -3.63 -0.13
CA ASN A 65 -13.76 -2.26 0.26
C ASN A 65 -13.78 -1.29 -0.93
N ASP A 66 -13.75 0.00 -0.63
CA ASP A 66 -13.84 1.07 -1.64
C ASP A 66 -12.49 1.41 -2.26
N GLY A 67 -11.40 1.02 -1.61
CA GLY A 67 -10.06 1.27 -2.13
C GLY A 67 -8.99 0.53 -1.33
N ILE A 68 -7.82 0.39 -1.93
CA ILE A 68 -6.68 -0.31 -1.34
C ILE A 68 -5.43 0.54 -1.49
N VAL A 69 -4.70 0.71 -0.39
CA VAL A 69 -3.33 1.23 -0.39
C VAL A 69 -2.41 0.02 -0.21
N LEU A 70 -1.62 -0.28 -1.23
CA LEU A 70 -0.77 -1.46 -1.24
C LEU A 70 0.70 -1.07 -1.23
N ASN A 71 1.42 -1.55 -0.23
CA ASN A 71 2.88 -1.54 -0.25
C ASN A 71 3.38 -2.99 -0.37
N PRO A 72 3.65 -3.47 -1.58
CA PRO A 72 4.07 -4.86 -1.78
C PRO A 72 5.53 -5.11 -1.38
N ALA A 73 6.26 -4.07 -0.98
CA ALA A 73 7.68 -4.12 -0.65
C ALA A 73 8.47 -4.78 -1.80
N ALA A 74 9.38 -5.70 -1.51
CA ALA A 74 10.22 -6.33 -2.53
C ALA A 74 9.41 -7.15 -3.56
N TYR A 75 8.21 -7.60 -3.22
CA TYR A 75 7.39 -8.36 -4.17
C TYR A 75 6.95 -7.55 -5.39
N THR A 76 7.00 -6.21 -5.34
CA THR A 76 6.72 -5.40 -6.53
C THR A 76 7.67 -5.72 -7.69
N HIS A 77 8.89 -6.16 -7.36
CA HIS A 77 9.93 -6.44 -8.34
C HIS A 77 9.89 -7.89 -8.88
N THR A 78 9.11 -8.76 -8.26
CA THR A 78 9.15 -10.22 -8.54
C THR A 78 7.78 -10.86 -8.73
N SER A 79 6.71 -10.29 -8.18
CA SER A 79 5.41 -10.98 -8.12
C SER A 79 4.49 -10.61 -9.27
N VAL A 80 4.46 -11.47 -10.28
CA VAL A 80 3.42 -11.43 -11.31
C VAL A 80 2.05 -11.71 -10.69
N ALA A 81 1.99 -12.60 -9.70
CA ALA A 81 0.73 -12.99 -9.05
C ALA A 81 0.04 -11.82 -8.35
N ILE A 82 0.79 -10.94 -7.69
CA ILE A 82 0.21 -9.74 -7.06
C ILE A 82 -0.33 -8.79 -8.15
N GLY A 83 0.42 -8.58 -9.23
CA GLY A 83 -0.04 -7.78 -10.35
C GLY A 83 -1.34 -8.31 -10.95
N ASP A 84 -1.43 -9.62 -11.14
CA ASP A 84 -2.64 -10.28 -11.66
C ASP A 84 -3.82 -10.12 -10.69
N ALA A 85 -3.58 -10.22 -9.39
CA ALA A 85 -4.62 -10.03 -8.38
C ALA A 85 -5.21 -8.61 -8.45
N ILE A 86 -4.37 -7.59 -8.61
CA ILE A 86 -4.82 -6.20 -8.75
C ILE A 86 -5.69 -6.04 -9.99
N ALA A 87 -5.30 -6.65 -11.11
CA ALA A 87 -6.07 -6.58 -12.35
C ALA A 87 -7.43 -7.27 -12.25
N ALA A 88 -7.59 -8.21 -11.32
CA ALA A 88 -8.80 -9.04 -11.18
C ALA A 88 -9.87 -8.44 -10.25
N ILE A 89 -9.55 -7.38 -9.49
CA ILE A 89 -10.44 -6.81 -8.49
C ILE A 89 -11.02 -5.47 -8.94
N PRO A 90 -12.26 -5.12 -8.51
CA PRO A 90 -12.89 -3.85 -8.90
C PRO A 90 -12.38 -2.65 -8.10
N ALA A 91 -11.92 -2.84 -6.85
CA ALA A 91 -11.47 -1.71 -6.02
C ALA A 91 -10.20 -1.08 -6.60
N PRO A 92 -10.11 0.25 -6.65
CA PRO A 92 -8.88 0.92 -7.08
C PRO A 92 -7.75 0.69 -6.08
N VAL A 93 -6.55 0.45 -6.61
CA VAL A 93 -5.34 0.21 -5.83
C VAL A 93 -4.33 1.31 -6.10
N VAL A 94 -3.79 1.91 -5.04
CA VAL A 94 -2.65 2.82 -5.11
C VAL A 94 -1.45 2.13 -4.50
N GLU A 95 -0.36 2.03 -5.26
CA GLU A 95 0.89 1.45 -4.77
C GLU A 95 1.70 2.51 -4.01
N VAL A 96 2.26 2.13 -2.84
CA VAL A 96 3.09 3.01 -2.02
C VAL A 96 4.40 2.31 -1.69
N HIS A 97 5.50 3.04 -1.80
CA HIS A 97 6.82 2.66 -1.28
C HIS A 97 7.37 3.79 -0.42
N ILE A 98 7.86 3.44 0.77
CA ILE A 98 8.40 4.43 1.73
C ILE A 98 9.68 5.03 1.19
N SER A 99 10.61 4.19 0.69
CA SER A 99 11.86 4.63 0.10
C SER A 99 11.68 5.02 -1.36
N ASN A 100 12.60 5.85 -1.87
CA ASN A 100 12.69 6.11 -3.29
C ASN A 100 13.39 4.92 -3.97
N VAL A 101 12.60 4.01 -4.54
CA VAL A 101 13.09 2.79 -5.16
C VAL A 101 14.02 3.08 -6.36
N HIS A 102 13.87 4.22 -7.01
CA HIS A 102 14.69 4.62 -8.15
C HIS A 102 16.10 5.08 -7.74
N ALA A 103 16.31 5.36 -6.46
CA ALA A 103 17.60 5.72 -5.89
C ALA A 103 18.35 4.51 -5.30
N ARG A 104 17.83 3.32 -5.46
CA ARG A 104 18.38 2.07 -4.92
C ARG A 104 18.95 1.19 -6.05
N GLU A 105 19.04 -0.13 -5.82
CA GLU A 105 19.61 -1.05 -6.81
C GLU A 105 18.78 -1.06 -8.11
N GLU A 106 19.45 -1.32 -9.23
CA GLU A 106 18.85 -1.25 -10.57
C GLU A 106 17.60 -2.13 -10.72
N PHE A 107 17.58 -3.33 -10.11
CA PHE A 107 16.43 -4.23 -10.20
C PHE A 107 15.15 -3.65 -9.58
N ARG A 108 15.28 -2.66 -8.69
CA ARG A 108 14.12 -2.02 -8.04
C ARG A 108 13.37 -1.04 -8.96
N LYS A 109 13.89 -0.78 -10.14
CA LYS A 109 13.20 0.03 -11.15
C LYS A 109 12.12 -0.76 -11.89
N LEU A 110 12.17 -2.09 -11.86
CA LEU A 110 11.16 -2.95 -12.45
C LEU A 110 10.03 -3.19 -11.44
N SER A 111 8.78 -3.03 -11.88
CA SER A 111 7.61 -3.39 -11.08
C SER A 111 6.60 -4.17 -11.91
N HIS A 112 6.10 -5.28 -11.35
CA HIS A 112 4.97 -6.03 -11.89
C HIS A 112 3.63 -5.50 -11.38
N VAL A 113 3.66 -4.55 -10.46
CA VAL A 113 2.49 -4.02 -9.75
C VAL A 113 2.06 -2.67 -10.29
N SER A 114 3.02 -1.78 -10.56
CA SER A 114 2.74 -0.37 -10.89
C SER A 114 1.83 -0.21 -12.11
N ALA A 115 2.01 -1.03 -13.14
CA ALA A 115 1.19 -0.95 -14.36
C ALA A 115 -0.27 -1.38 -14.13
N LYS A 116 -0.54 -2.13 -13.06
CA LYS A 116 -1.89 -2.61 -12.71
C LYS A 116 -2.59 -1.71 -11.70
N ALA A 117 -1.84 -0.92 -10.94
CA ALA A 117 -2.37 0.03 -9.98
C ALA A 117 -2.92 1.28 -10.68
N LYS A 118 -3.74 2.06 -9.98
CA LYS A 118 -4.18 3.39 -10.45
C LYS A 118 -3.01 4.36 -10.56
N GLY A 119 -2.05 4.24 -9.67
CA GLY A 119 -0.84 5.05 -9.63
C GLY A 119 0.07 4.59 -8.52
N SER A 120 1.26 5.21 -8.43
CA SER A 120 2.29 4.82 -7.49
C SER A 120 2.92 6.03 -6.84
N ILE A 121 3.23 5.92 -5.56
CA ILE A 121 3.89 6.95 -4.77
C ILE A 121 5.18 6.36 -4.22
N PHE A 122 6.32 6.96 -4.55
CA PHE A 122 7.65 6.47 -4.15
C PHE A 122 8.40 7.55 -3.39
N GLY A 123 9.07 7.17 -2.29
CA GLY A 123 10.12 7.97 -1.69
C GLY A 123 9.67 9.09 -0.76
N LEU A 124 8.41 9.18 -0.44
CA LEU A 124 7.87 10.23 0.42
C LEU A 124 7.66 9.77 1.86
N GLY A 125 8.36 8.72 2.26
CA GLY A 125 8.25 8.17 3.61
C GLY A 125 6.84 7.67 3.93
N LEU A 126 6.47 7.71 5.18
CA LEU A 126 5.14 7.29 5.63
C LEU A 126 4.02 8.18 5.08
N MET A 127 4.32 9.45 4.77
CA MET A 127 3.30 10.34 4.18
C MET A 127 2.73 9.80 2.88
N GLY A 128 3.43 8.91 2.17
CA GLY A 128 2.89 8.26 0.98
C GLY A 128 1.55 7.57 1.20
N TYR A 129 1.36 6.97 2.38
CA TYR A 129 0.08 6.35 2.74
C TYR A 129 -1.04 7.37 2.88
N GLU A 130 -0.77 8.50 3.53
CA GLU A 130 -1.75 9.59 3.66
C GLU A 130 -2.16 10.13 2.28
N LEU A 131 -1.17 10.36 1.40
CA LEU A 131 -1.43 10.85 0.06
C LEU A 131 -2.27 9.86 -0.76
N ALA A 132 -2.00 8.57 -0.61
CA ALA A 132 -2.79 7.53 -1.26
C ALA A 132 -4.24 7.52 -0.79
N ILE A 133 -4.47 7.65 0.51
CA ILE A 133 -5.83 7.74 1.08
C ILE A 133 -6.55 8.98 0.54
N ARG A 134 -5.88 10.13 0.51
CA ARG A 134 -6.47 11.36 -0.03
C ARG A 134 -6.88 11.23 -1.48
N TYR A 135 -6.03 10.57 -2.27
CA TYR A 135 -6.37 10.28 -3.67
C TYR A 135 -7.62 9.39 -3.77
N LEU A 136 -7.68 8.31 -3.00
CA LEU A 136 -8.82 7.39 -3.03
C LEU A 136 -10.12 8.06 -2.58
N VAL A 137 -10.05 8.91 -1.57
CA VAL A 137 -11.20 9.70 -1.12
C VAL A 137 -11.69 10.63 -2.22
N ASN A 138 -10.77 11.30 -2.90
CA ASN A 138 -11.13 12.19 -4.01
C ASN A 138 -11.75 11.42 -5.18
N LEU A 139 -11.17 10.28 -5.51
CA LEU A 139 -11.69 9.42 -6.58
C LEU A 139 -13.12 8.94 -6.29
N ASP A 140 -13.40 8.59 -5.04
CA ASP A 140 -14.73 8.17 -4.59
C ASP A 140 -15.75 9.30 -4.73
N LYS A 141 -15.37 10.52 -4.37
CA LYS A 141 -16.23 11.71 -4.53
C LYS A 141 -16.53 12.02 -6.00
N GLU A 142 -15.51 11.90 -6.87
CA GLU A 142 -15.69 12.11 -8.31
C GLU A 142 -16.62 11.07 -8.93
N ALA A 143 -16.67 9.87 -8.39
CA ALA A 143 -17.59 8.83 -8.81
C ALA A 143 -19.03 9.04 -8.29
N GLY A 144 -19.29 10.10 -7.51
CA GLY A 144 -20.59 10.43 -6.97
C GLY A 144 -21.03 9.61 -5.76
N LYS A 145 -20.05 9.09 -5.04
CA LYS A 145 -20.29 8.25 -3.85
C LYS A 145 -20.21 9.04 -2.55
#